data_f39035b8cb00a09ff2253179ee0d6c4b
#
_entry.id   f39035b8cb00a09ff2253179ee0d6c4b
#
_cell.length_a   1.000
_cell.length_b   1.000
_cell.length_c   1.000
_cell.angle_alpha   90.00
_cell.angle_beta   90.00
_cell.angle_gamma   90.00
#
_symmetry.space_group_name_H-M   'P 1'
#
loop_
_entity.id
_entity.type
_entity.pdbx_description
1 polymer ?
#
loop_
_entity_poly.entity_id
_entity_poly.type
_entity_poly.pdbx_seq_one_letter_code
_entity_poly.pdbx_strand_id
1 'polypeptide(L)'
;MTMEGWEDVGKACMDWLQSQKEVDPERVAMTGRSFGSFGATIAVSSEPRYRAIAVSATCFEPGFHTIFQEASPTFKMRFMFMANIADEAAFDEFRKILTWEGYADKISMPYLCVAGQADELSPIGNTERLFKTLRGPRQLVIYQESRHSVGGGVPSAILGPSVSMLTSDWLAARFNGDSFTTEQWFVDSQGQITKTQI
;
A
#
# COMPACT_ATOMS: atom_id res chain seq x y z
N MET A 1 4.00 -9.73 -16.18
CA MET A 1 3.49 -9.37 -14.82
C MET A 1 2.10 -9.95 -14.68
N THR A 2 1.84 -10.79 -13.68
CA THR A 2 0.54 -11.42 -13.41
C THR A 2 0.21 -11.29 -11.93
N MET A 3 -1.05 -11.49 -11.54
CA MET A 3 -1.46 -11.46 -10.13
C MET A 3 -0.74 -12.57 -9.34
N GLU A 4 -0.72 -13.79 -9.87
CA GLU A 4 0.01 -14.93 -9.31
C GLU A 4 1.51 -14.63 -9.13
N GLY A 5 2.14 -13.95 -10.10
CA GLY A 5 3.54 -13.58 -10.00
C GLY A 5 3.86 -12.67 -8.80
N TRP A 6 2.92 -11.82 -8.34
CA TRP A 6 3.11 -11.04 -7.12
C TRP A 6 3.06 -11.89 -5.86
N GLU A 7 2.16 -12.89 -5.81
CA GLU A 7 2.09 -13.86 -4.71
C GLU A 7 3.38 -14.68 -4.63
N ASP A 8 3.87 -15.18 -5.78
CA ASP A 8 5.12 -15.95 -5.88
C ASP A 8 6.34 -15.12 -5.43
N VAL A 9 6.41 -13.85 -5.83
CA VAL A 9 7.49 -12.93 -5.41
C VAL A 9 7.46 -12.74 -3.89
N GLY A 10 6.29 -12.51 -3.29
CA GLY A 10 6.15 -12.38 -1.84
C GLY A 10 6.68 -13.57 -1.09
N LYS A 11 6.33 -14.77 -1.55
CA LYS A 11 6.79 -16.05 -0.97
C LYS A 11 8.29 -16.26 -1.17
N ALA A 12 8.79 -16.08 -2.39
CA ALA A 12 10.21 -16.28 -2.68
C ALA A 12 11.11 -15.32 -1.88
N CYS A 13 10.69 -14.05 -1.73
CA CYS A 13 11.40 -13.10 -0.89
C CYS A 13 11.44 -13.55 0.58
N MET A 14 10.34 -14.04 1.12
CA MET A 14 10.29 -14.55 2.49
C MET A 14 11.17 -15.78 2.66
N ASP A 15 11.11 -16.75 1.75
CA ASP A 15 11.94 -17.96 1.77
C ASP A 15 13.43 -17.60 1.76
N TRP A 16 13.82 -16.63 0.92
CA TRP A 16 15.19 -16.16 0.88
C TRP A 16 15.60 -15.45 2.16
N LEU A 17 14.78 -14.55 2.69
CA LEU A 17 15.06 -13.83 3.94
C LEU A 17 15.23 -14.79 5.11
N GLN A 18 14.39 -15.81 5.24
CA GLN A 18 14.51 -16.81 6.29
C GLN A 18 15.77 -17.67 6.17
N SER A 19 16.38 -17.76 4.99
CA SER A 19 17.66 -18.46 4.79
C SER A 19 18.88 -17.65 5.23
N GLN A 20 18.73 -16.33 5.48
CA GLN A 20 19.81 -15.44 5.89
C GLN A 20 20.00 -15.48 7.41
N LYS A 21 21.23 -15.70 7.87
CA LYS A 21 21.54 -15.81 9.31
C LYS A 21 21.36 -14.51 10.07
N GLU A 22 21.46 -13.38 9.38
CA GLU A 22 21.36 -12.03 9.91
C GLU A 22 19.92 -11.54 10.05
N VAL A 23 18.96 -12.28 9.48
CA VAL A 23 17.53 -11.92 9.48
C VAL A 23 16.80 -12.66 10.59
N ASP A 24 16.12 -11.91 11.42
CA ASP A 24 15.14 -12.46 12.36
C ASP A 24 13.83 -12.74 11.59
N PRO A 25 13.46 -14.01 11.34
CA PRO A 25 12.29 -14.36 10.56
C PRO A 25 10.96 -13.92 11.20
N GLU A 26 10.96 -13.67 12.52
CA GLU A 26 9.79 -13.17 13.25
C GLU A 26 9.64 -11.64 13.14
N ARG A 27 10.57 -10.96 12.50
CA ARG A 27 10.61 -9.49 12.36
C ARG A 27 10.73 -9.04 10.91
N VAL A 28 10.04 -9.73 10.00
CA VAL A 28 9.97 -9.37 8.58
C VAL A 28 8.63 -8.72 8.28
N ALA A 29 8.68 -7.55 7.65
CA ALA A 29 7.49 -6.82 7.20
C ALA A 29 7.60 -6.44 5.72
N MET A 30 6.47 -6.15 5.10
CA MET A 30 6.39 -5.67 3.73
C MET A 30 6.15 -4.16 3.69
N THR A 31 6.80 -3.48 2.77
CA THR A 31 6.50 -2.07 2.48
C THR A 31 6.21 -1.89 0.99
N GLY A 32 5.36 -0.93 0.68
CA GLY A 32 5.04 -0.59 -0.70
C GLY A 32 4.71 0.89 -0.88
N ARG A 33 5.13 1.47 -2.02
CA ARG A 33 4.82 2.86 -2.35
C ARG A 33 4.32 2.97 -3.78
N SER A 34 3.31 3.81 -3.99
CA SER A 34 2.69 4.01 -5.30
C SER A 34 2.18 2.67 -5.85
N PHE A 35 2.46 2.32 -7.09
CA PHE A 35 2.10 1.01 -7.63
C PHE A 35 2.68 -0.16 -6.80
N GLY A 36 3.80 0.05 -6.11
CA GLY A 36 4.34 -0.94 -5.17
C GLY A 36 3.41 -1.20 -3.98
N SER A 37 2.49 -0.30 -3.62
CA SER A 37 1.48 -0.55 -2.59
C SER A 37 0.51 -1.65 -3.01
N PHE A 38 0.11 -1.65 -4.28
CA PHE A 38 -0.71 -2.71 -4.87
C PHE A 38 0.03 -4.04 -4.88
N GLY A 39 1.25 -4.09 -5.46
CA GLY A 39 2.05 -5.33 -5.51
C GLY A 39 2.34 -5.90 -4.13
N ALA A 40 2.69 -5.05 -3.15
CA ALA A 40 2.91 -5.47 -1.76
C ALA A 40 1.65 -6.08 -1.14
N THR A 41 0.47 -5.49 -1.40
CA THR A 41 -0.81 -6.00 -0.91
C THR A 41 -1.13 -7.37 -1.46
N ILE A 42 -0.94 -7.57 -2.77
CA ILE A 42 -1.14 -8.89 -3.39
C ILE A 42 -0.14 -9.90 -2.83
N ALA A 43 1.14 -9.54 -2.74
CA ALA A 43 2.20 -10.42 -2.23
C ALA A 43 1.91 -10.95 -0.81
N VAL A 44 1.46 -10.09 0.11
CA VAL A 44 1.17 -10.52 1.49
C VAL A 44 -0.16 -11.23 1.65
N SER A 45 -1.06 -11.16 0.68
CA SER A 45 -2.38 -11.80 0.77
C SER A 45 -2.31 -13.33 0.84
N SER A 46 -1.24 -13.92 0.32
CA SER A 46 -0.98 -15.37 0.32
C SER A 46 0.23 -15.77 1.18
N GLU A 47 0.90 -14.81 1.84
CA GLU A 47 2.12 -15.06 2.60
C GLU A 47 2.01 -14.56 4.06
N PRO A 48 1.46 -15.37 4.96
CA PRO A 48 1.16 -14.98 6.34
C PRO A 48 2.40 -14.83 7.24
N ARG A 49 3.58 -15.19 6.78
CA ARG A 49 4.83 -15.05 7.56
C ARG A 49 5.28 -13.60 7.70
N TYR A 50 4.81 -12.69 6.83
CA TYR A 50 5.02 -11.25 7.08
C TYR A 50 4.27 -10.79 8.32
N ARG A 51 4.96 -10.12 9.23
CA ARG A 51 4.40 -9.68 10.53
C ARG A 51 3.56 -8.43 10.45
N ALA A 52 3.80 -7.61 9.44
CA ALA A 52 3.05 -6.40 9.18
C ALA A 52 3.28 -5.91 7.74
N ILE A 53 2.42 -5.03 7.28
CA ILE A 53 2.60 -4.31 6.02
C ILE A 53 2.31 -2.82 6.22
N ALA A 54 3.16 -1.96 5.63
CA ALA A 54 2.96 -0.52 5.61
C ALA A 54 3.09 0.02 4.19
N VAL A 55 2.03 0.64 3.69
CA VAL A 55 1.99 1.19 2.32
C VAL A 55 1.71 2.69 2.31
N SER A 56 2.28 3.39 1.33
CA SER A 56 2.11 4.84 1.19
C SER A 56 1.94 5.27 -0.26
N ALA A 57 1.36 6.47 -0.47
CA ALA A 57 1.00 6.94 -1.82
C ALA A 57 0.24 5.84 -2.56
N THR A 58 -0.85 5.39 -1.99
CA THR A 58 -1.55 4.15 -2.34
C THR A 58 -2.10 4.15 -3.77
N CYS A 59 -2.03 3.02 -4.45
CA CYS A 59 -2.62 2.79 -5.77
C CYS A 59 -3.56 1.58 -5.70
N PHE A 60 -4.84 1.83 -5.43
CA PHE A 60 -5.83 0.78 -5.20
C PHE A 60 -7.08 0.88 -6.08
N GLU A 61 -7.04 1.67 -7.13
CA GLU A 61 -8.12 1.68 -8.12
C GLU A 61 -8.09 0.38 -8.94
N PRO A 62 -9.14 -0.45 -8.91
CA PRO A 62 -9.19 -1.64 -9.75
C PRO A 62 -9.06 -1.30 -11.24
N GLY A 63 -8.13 -1.97 -11.92
CA GLY A 63 -7.82 -1.71 -13.32
C GLY A 63 -7.09 -0.39 -13.60
N PHE A 64 -6.80 0.43 -12.56
CA PHE A 64 -5.98 1.66 -12.66
C PHE A 64 -6.42 2.62 -13.78
N HIS A 65 -7.72 2.86 -13.89
CA HIS A 65 -8.29 3.72 -14.95
C HIS A 65 -7.67 5.13 -14.91
N THR A 66 -7.64 5.75 -13.75
CA THR A 66 -7.10 7.11 -13.58
C THR A 66 -5.63 7.20 -14.03
N ILE A 67 -4.79 6.24 -13.66
CA ILE A 67 -3.37 6.23 -14.05
C ILE A 67 -3.20 6.00 -15.55
N PHE A 68 -3.98 5.10 -16.15
CA PHE A 68 -3.74 4.67 -17.54
C PHE A 68 -4.53 5.42 -18.59
N GLN A 69 -5.61 6.12 -18.21
CA GLN A 69 -6.47 6.82 -19.17
C GLN A 69 -6.52 8.33 -18.92
N GLU A 70 -6.36 8.80 -17.69
CA GLU A 70 -6.53 10.22 -17.35
C GLU A 70 -5.21 10.92 -17.04
N ALA A 71 -4.21 10.16 -16.53
CA ALA A 71 -2.89 10.72 -16.23
C ALA A 71 -2.00 10.83 -17.49
N SER A 72 -0.74 11.19 -17.30
CA SER A 72 0.21 11.30 -18.41
C SER A 72 0.33 9.97 -19.20
N PRO A 73 0.25 10.01 -20.55
CA PRO A 73 0.41 8.81 -21.39
C PRO A 73 1.67 7.99 -21.13
N THR A 74 2.71 8.63 -20.57
CA THR A 74 3.95 7.96 -20.21
C THR A 74 3.77 6.89 -19.13
N PHE A 75 2.73 6.99 -18.28
CA PHE A 75 2.42 5.93 -17.32
C PHE A 75 1.97 4.66 -18.06
N LYS A 76 0.98 4.77 -18.93
CA LYS A 76 0.48 3.63 -19.71
C LYS A 76 1.60 2.97 -20.49
N MET A 77 2.41 3.75 -21.23
CA MET A 77 3.54 3.24 -22.00
C MET A 77 4.55 2.44 -21.16
N ARG A 78 4.91 2.95 -19.96
CA ARG A 78 5.82 2.26 -19.05
C ARG A 78 5.25 0.93 -18.56
N PHE A 79 3.97 0.90 -18.24
CA PHE A 79 3.32 -0.33 -17.78
C PHE A 79 3.13 -1.34 -18.90
N MET A 80 2.82 -0.90 -20.11
CA MET A 80 2.81 -1.74 -21.31
C MET A 80 4.17 -2.39 -21.53
N PHE A 81 5.25 -1.61 -21.41
CA PHE A 81 6.62 -2.13 -21.49
C PHE A 81 6.91 -3.17 -20.38
N MET A 82 6.58 -2.87 -19.12
CA MET A 82 6.79 -3.81 -18.00
C MET A 82 5.94 -5.08 -18.13
N ALA A 83 4.76 -4.98 -18.72
CA ALA A 83 3.89 -6.12 -18.98
C ALA A 83 4.30 -6.92 -20.22
N ASN A 84 5.23 -6.38 -21.02
CA ASN A 84 5.61 -6.91 -22.34
C ASN A 84 4.41 -7.00 -23.30
N ILE A 85 3.55 -5.97 -23.29
CA ILE A 85 2.37 -5.84 -24.16
C ILE A 85 2.54 -4.57 -24.99
N ALA A 86 2.75 -4.71 -26.29
CA ALA A 86 2.97 -3.59 -27.19
C ALA A 86 1.67 -2.98 -27.75
N ASP A 87 0.61 -3.77 -27.82
CA ASP A 87 -0.69 -3.34 -28.30
C ASP A 87 -1.53 -2.70 -27.19
N GLU A 88 -2.04 -1.48 -27.42
CA GLU A 88 -2.79 -0.73 -26.41
C GLU A 88 -4.13 -1.39 -26.05
N ALA A 89 -4.83 -1.96 -27.04
CA ALA A 89 -6.12 -2.60 -26.78
C ALA A 89 -5.92 -3.88 -25.95
N ALA A 90 -4.87 -4.65 -26.25
CA ALA A 90 -4.50 -5.81 -25.44
C ALA A 90 -4.11 -5.41 -24.02
N PHE A 91 -3.42 -4.27 -23.84
CA PHE A 91 -3.11 -3.76 -22.51
C PHE A 91 -4.37 -3.30 -21.76
N ASP A 92 -5.33 -2.67 -22.45
CA ASP A 92 -6.60 -2.24 -21.83
C ASP A 92 -7.46 -3.43 -21.38
N GLU A 93 -7.36 -4.58 -22.03
CA GLU A 93 -7.96 -5.82 -21.52
C GLU A 93 -7.15 -6.39 -20.36
N PHE A 94 -5.83 -6.46 -20.47
CA PHE A 94 -4.95 -6.95 -19.42
C PHE A 94 -5.11 -6.19 -18.09
N ARG A 95 -5.17 -4.85 -18.11
CA ARG A 95 -5.26 -4.07 -16.86
C ARG A 95 -6.50 -4.38 -16.04
N LYS A 96 -7.58 -4.90 -16.63
CA LYS A 96 -8.83 -5.23 -15.93
C LYS A 96 -8.64 -6.32 -14.86
N ILE A 97 -7.63 -7.16 -15.00
CA ILE A 97 -7.31 -8.17 -13.99
C ILE A 97 -6.51 -7.62 -12.81
N LEU A 98 -5.98 -6.40 -12.92
CA LEU A 98 -5.23 -5.77 -11.84
C LEU A 98 -6.20 -5.25 -10.77
N THR A 99 -6.55 -6.11 -9.83
CA THR A 99 -7.45 -5.78 -8.72
C THR A 99 -6.98 -6.41 -7.42
N TRP A 100 -7.19 -5.72 -6.31
CA TRP A 100 -7.00 -6.26 -4.96
C TRP A 100 -8.23 -7.03 -4.44
N GLU A 101 -9.34 -6.96 -5.15
CA GLU A 101 -10.58 -7.65 -4.79
C GLU A 101 -10.36 -9.17 -4.79
N GLY A 102 -10.76 -9.85 -3.71
CA GLY A 102 -10.48 -11.28 -3.48
C GLY A 102 -9.07 -11.58 -2.94
N TYR A 103 -8.24 -10.56 -2.72
CA TYR A 103 -6.93 -10.66 -2.07
C TYR A 103 -6.91 -9.94 -0.71
N ALA A 104 -7.40 -8.73 -0.63
CA ALA A 104 -7.35 -7.92 0.58
C ALA A 104 -8.07 -8.56 1.77
N ASP A 105 -9.15 -9.28 1.54
CA ASP A 105 -9.91 -9.98 2.58
C ASP A 105 -9.19 -11.20 3.19
N LYS A 106 -8.09 -11.64 2.60
CA LYS A 106 -7.22 -12.70 3.15
C LYS A 106 -6.18 -12.15 4.14
N ILE A 107 -5.95 -10.82 4.13
CA ILE A 107 -4.91 -10.20 4.94
C ILE A 107 -5.40 -10.05 6.38
N SER A 108 -4.71 -10.73 7.29
CA SER A 108 -5.01 -10.71 8.73
C SER A 108 -3.94 -10.05 9.59
N MET A 109 -2.75 -9.81 9.02
CA MET A 109 -1.66 -9.12 9.71
C MET A 109 -1.93 -7.61 9.84
N PRO A 110 -1.25 -6.93 10.79
CA PRO A 110 -1.33 -5.47 10.90
C PRO A 110 -1.04 -4.74 9.59
N TYR A 111 -1.90 -3.79 9.23
CA TYR A 111 -1.83 -3.07 7.96
C TYR A 111 -1.90 -1.55 8.15
N LEU A 112 -0.90 -0.83 7.67
CA LEU A 112 -0.89 0.64 7.61
C LEU A 112 -1.08 1.11 6.17
N CYS A 113 -2.08 1.97 5.94
CA CYS A 113 -2.21 2.79 4.72
C CYS A 113 -1.88 4.24 5.03
N VAL A 114 -1.08 4.88 4.17
CA VAL A 114 -0.85 6.34 4.22
C VAL A 114 -1.17 6.93 2.85
N ALA A 115 -2.13 7.83 2.78
CA ALA A 115 -2.66 8.35 1.53
C ALA A 115 -2.88 9.88 1.56
N GLY A 116 -2.86 10.50 0.39
CA GLY A 116 -3.26 11.89 0.20
C GLY A 116 -4.76 11.99 -0.12
N GLN A 117 -5.45 12.96 0.48
CA GLN A 117 -6.87 13.20 0.19
C GLN A 117 -7.10 13.62 -1.26
N ALA A 118 -6.20 14.42 -1.82
CA ALA A 118 -6.28 14.97 -3.17
C ALA A 118 -5.37 14.21 -4.17
N ASP A 119 -5.22 12.90 -3.95
CA ASP A 119 -4.41 12.06 -4.84
C ASP A 119 -5.03 11.99 -6.24
N GLU A 120 -4.31 12.55 -7.21
CA GLU A 120 -4.73 12.66 -8.60
C GLU A 120 -4.47 11.40 -9.44
N LEU A 121 -3.71 10.46 -8.92
CA LEU A 121 -3.39 9.20 -9.61
C LEU A 121 -4.20 8.02 -9.07
N SER A 122 -4.65 8.10 -7.81
CA SER A 122 -5.41 7.04 -7.17
C SER A 122 -6.45 7.65 -6.21
N PRO A 123 -7.68 7.87 -6.67
CA PRO A 123 -8.73 8.49 -5.86
C PRO A 123 -8.87 7.81 -4.50
N ILE A 124 -8.87 8.60 -3.43
CA ILE A 124 -8.82 8.15 -2.03
C ILE A 124 -9.91 7.13 -1.69
N GLY A 125 -11.09 7.23 -2.31
CA GLY A 125 -12.19 6.29 -2.10
C GLY A 125 -11.83 4.83 -2.39
N ASN A 126 -10.87 4.56 -3.28
CA ASN A 126 -10.40 3.20 -3.54
C ASN A 126 -9.54 2.66 -2.38
N THR A 127 -8.73 3.50 -1.77
CA THR A 127 -7.96 3.16 -0.55
C THR A 127 -8.91 2.90 0.62
N GLU A 128 -9.94 3.72 0.79
CA GLU A 128 -10.95 3.52 1.84
C GLU A 128 -11.77 2.23 1.64
N ARG A 129 -12.06 1.86 0.38
CA ARG A 129 -12.71 0.58 0.07
C ARG A 129 -11.82 -0.60 0.44
N LEU A 130 -10.56 -0.59 0.02
CA LEU A 130 -9.59 -1.63 0.43
C LEU A 130 -9.50 -1.71 1.95
N PHE A 131 -9.32 -0.58 2.61
CA PHE A 131 -9.19 -0.51 4.06
C PHE A 131 -10.36 -1.17 4.81
N LYS A 132 -11.59 -0.98 4.33
CA LYS A 132 -12.78 -1.62 4.88
C LYS A 132 -12.82 -3.13 4.66
N THR A 133 -12.16 -3.62 3.62
CA THR A 133 -12.13 -5.06 3.26
C THR A 133 -11.11 -5.85 4.07
N LEU A 134 -10.04 -5.21 4.54
CA LEU A 134 -9.02 -5.85 5.37
C LEU A 134 -9.64 -6.44 6.64
N ARG A 135 -9.16 -7.62 7.06
CA ARG A 135 -9.69 -8.32 8.26
C ARG A 135 -8.83 -8.14 9.49
N GLY A 136 -7.55 -7.90 9.31
CA GLY A 136 -6.61 -7.69 10.41
C GLY A 136 -6.72 -6.31 11.07
N PRO A 137 -5.95 -6.08 12.14
CA PRO A 137 -5.78 -4.77 12.72
C PRO A 137 -5.23 -3.80 11.67
N ARG A 138 -5.83 -2.62 11.53
CA ARG A 138 -5.48 -1.73 10.42
C ARG A 138 -5.57 -0.26 10.79
N GLN A 139 -4.72 0.54 10.17
CA GLN A 139 -4.70 1.99 10.35
C GLN A 139 -4.63 2.68 8.99
N LEU A 140 -5.47 3.69 8.80
CA LEU A 140 -5.45 4.56 7.63
C LEU A 140 -5.10 5.97 8.06
N VAL A 141 -4.06 6.56 7.49
CA VAL A 141 -3.67 7.94 7.71
C VAL A 141 -3.87 8.72 6.42
N ILE A 142 -4.80 9.69 6.45
CA ILE A 142 -5.14 10.54 5.31
C ILE A 142 -4.62 11.95 5.57
N TYR A 143 -3.78 12.46 4.68
CA TYR A 143 -3.29 13.84 4.74
C TYR A 143 -4.18 14.74 3.88
N GLN A 144 -4.76 15.77 4.51
CA GLN A 144 -5.58 16.77 3.84
C GLN A 144 -4.80 17.43 2.70
N GLU A 145 -5.46 17.65 1.55
CA GLU A 145 -4.92 18.32 0.37
C GLU A 145 -3.64 17.71 -0.22
N SER A 146 -3.07 16.69 0.41
CA SER A 146 -1.90 16.00 -0.14
C SER A 146 -2.27 15.22 -1.40
N ARG A 147 -1.40 15.35 -2.39
CA ARG A 147 -1.47 14.64 -3.67
C ARG A 147 -0.83 13.26 -3.57
N HIS A 148 -0.60 12.61 -4.71
CA HIS A 148 0.00 11.26 -4.76
C HIS A 148 1.34 11.16 -4.00
N SER A 149 2.18 12.18 -4.06
CA SER A 149 3.41 12.24 -3.29
C SER A 149 3.15 12.67 -1.85
N VAL A 150 2.51 11.80 -1.05
CA VAL A 150 2.26 12.05 0.37
C VAL A 150 3.57 12.18 1.14
N GLY A 151 3.64 13.15 2.03
CA GLY A 151 4.73 13.24 3.01
C GLY A 151 5.66 14.44 2.87
N GLY A 152 5.26 15.41 2.07
CA GLY A 152 5.89 16.73 2.08
C GLY A 152 5.21 17.65 3.07
N GLY A 153 5.85 17.89 4.21
CA GLY A 153 5.72 19.18 4.85
C GLY A 153 4.60 19.43 5.84
N VAL A 154 3.92 18.44 6.38
CA VAL A 154 3.06 18.67 7.55
C VAL A 154 3.79 18.15 8.80
N PRO A 155 4.52 19.03 9.54
CA PRO A 155 5.21 18.60 10.75
C PRO A 155 4.18 18.24 11.81
N SER A 156 4.29 17.03 12.32
CA SER A 156 3.48 16.57 13.46
C SER A 156 4.40 15.85 14.44
N ALA A 157 4.30 16.23 15.71
CA ALA A 157 5.04 15.55 16.79
C ALA A 157 4.69 14.07 16.91
N ILE A 158 3.48 13.67 16.47
CA ILE A 158 3.01 12.27 16.54
C ILE A 158 3.40 11.48 15.28
N LEU A 159 3.38 12.14 14.11
CA LEU A 159 3.60 11.48 12.81
C LEU A 159 5.08 11.54 12.37
N GLY A 160 5.90 12.29 13.09
CA GLY A 160 7.29 12.53 12.73
C GLY A 160 7.47 13.44 11.50
N PRO A 161 8.71 13.63 11.05
CA PRO A 161 9.05 14.59 10.01
C PRO A 161 8.73 14.10 8.58
N SER A 162 8.41 12.82 8.39
CA SER A 162 8.14 12.26 7.06
C SER A 162 7.31 10.98 7.13
N VAL A 163 6.64 10.65 6.02
CA VAL A 163 5.89 9.38 5.88
C VAL A 163 6.82 8.17 5.99
N SER A 164 8.07 8.27 5.55
CA SER A 164 9.04 7.18 5.72
C SER A 164 9.32 6.89 7.19
N MET A 165 9.47 7.92 8.02
CA MET A 165 9.66 7.74 9.46
C MET A 165 8.39 7.21 10.12
N LEU A 166 7.22 7.76 9.80
CA LEU A 166 5.95 7.23 10.27
C LEU A 166 5.83 5.72 10.00
N THR A 167 6.11 5.29 8.76
CA THR A 167 6.01 3.87 8.39
C THR A 167 7.04 3.02 9.12
N SER A 168 8.27 3.51 9.26
CA SER A 168 9.34 2.78 9.98
C SER A 168 9.04 2.64 11.48
N ASP A 169 8.60 3.72 12.13
CA ASP A 169 8.25 3.73 13.55
C ASP A 169 7.02 2.84 13.83
N TRP A 170 6.04 2.91 12.92
CA TRP A 170 4.86 2.06 13.01
C TRP A 170 5.23 0.57 12.90
N LEU A 171 6.10 0.20 11.95
CA LEU A 171 6.57 -1.19 11.80
C LEU A 171 7.40 -1.63 13.01
N ALA A 172 8.29 -0.77 13.53
CA ALA A 172 9.07 -1.05 14.73
C ALA A 172 8.15 -1.35 15.93
N ALA A 173 7.09 -0.57 16.11
CA ALA A 173 6.09 -0.82 17.15
C ALA A 173 5.40 -2.19 16.99
N ARG A 174 5.10 -2.61 15.75
CA ARG A 174 4.53 -3.96 15.49
C ARG A 174 5.51 -5.07 15.87
N PHE A 175 6.80 -4.89 15.57
CA PHE A 175 7.83 -5.86 15.96
C PHE A 175 8.05 -5.92 17.49
N ASN A 176 7.77 -4.84 18.20
CA ASN A 176 7.84 -4.81 19.65
C ASN A 176 6.58 -5.38 20.34
N GLY A 177 5.56 -5.72 19.57
CA GLY A 177 4.29 -6.24 20.11
C GLY A 177 3.36 -5.17 20.65
N ASP A 178 3.61 -3.89 20.35
CA ASP A 178 2.74 -2.79 20.78
C ASP A 178 1.35 -2.96 20.15
N SER A 179 0.32 -2.91 20.97
CA SER A 179 -1.06 -2.94 20.53
C SER A 179 -1.46 -1.62 19.86
N PHE A 180 -2.40 -1.67 18.93
CA PHE A 180 -3.04 -0.47 18.39
C PHE A 180 -4.50 -0.76 18.05
N THR A 181 -5.28 0.30 17.99
CA THR A 181 -6.71 0.22 17.66
C THR A 181 -6.89 0.36 16.15
N THR A 182 -7.84 -0.38 15.59
CA THR A 182 -8.27 -0.15 14.20
C THR A 182 -8.93 1.21 14.09
N GLU A 183 -8.29 2.13 13.37
CA GLU A 183 -8.72 3.52 13.29
C GLU A 183 -8.30 4.21 12.00
N GLN A 184 -9.01 5.26 11.66
CA GLN A 184 -8.65 6.20 10.60
C GLN A 184 -8.21 7.52 11.23
N TRP A 185 -7.08 8.04 10.77
CA TRP A 185 -6.55 9.34 11.14
C TRP A 185 -6.66 10.30 9.97
N PHE A 186 -7.28 11.44 10.20
CA PHE A 186 -7.28 12.55 9.26
C PHE A 186 -6.35 13.63 9.78
N VAL A 187 -5.34 13.98 8.99
CA VAL A 187 -4.31 14.97 9.30
C VAL A 187 -4.59 16.20 8.49
N ASP A 188 -4.97 17.29 9.15
CA ASP A 188 -5.25 18.55 8.48
C ASP A 188 -3.98 19.31 8.02
N SER A 189 -4.14 20.42 7.32
CA SER A 189 -3.04 21.26 6.83
C SER A 189 -2.17 21.89 7.94
N GLN A 190 -2.65 21.86 9.19
CA GLN A 190 -1.93 22.36 10.37
C GLN A 190 -1.25 21.21 11.15
N GLY A 191 -1.40 19.95 10.69
CA GLY A 191 -0.87 18.78 11.38
C GLY A 191 -1.73 18.33 12.57
N GLN A 192 -2.95 18.82 12.71
CA GLN A 192 -3.89 18.33 13.71
C GLN A 192 -4.49 16.99 13.27
N ILE A 193 -4.60 16.05 14.19
CA ILE A 193 -5.06 14.69 13.90
C ILE A 193 -6.44 14.48 14.49
N THR A 194 -7.39 14.19 13.62
CA THR A 194 -8.70 13.67 14.00
C THR A 194 -8.72 12.16 13.85
N LYS A 195 -9.03 11.43 14.92
CA LYS A 195 -9.07 9.96 14.95
C LYS A 195 -10.51 9.48 14.97
N THR A 196 -10.80 8.51 14.11
CA THR A 196 -12.10 7.83 14.04
C THR A 196 -11.90 6.33 14.21
N GLN A 197 -12.53 5.72 15.19
CA GLN A 197 -12.58 4.25 15.33
C GLN A 197 -13.52 3.67 14.28
N ILE A 198 -13.15 2.51 13.72
CA ILE A 198 -13.90 1.82 12.66
C ILE A 198 -14.24 0.40 13.07
#